data_ea5874f5254709d20a6e49939e35a338
#
_entry.id   ea5874f5254709d20a6e49939e35a338
#
_cell.length_a   1.000
_cell.length_b   1.000
_cell.length_c   1.000
_cell.angle_alpha   90.00
_cell.angle_beta   90.00
_cell.angle_gamma   90.00
#
_symmetry.space_group_name_H-M   'P 1'
#
loop_
_entity.id
_entity.type
_entity.pdbx_description
1 polymer ?
#
loop_
_entity_poly.entity_id
_entity_poly.type
_entity_poly.pdbx_seq_one_letter_code
_entity_poly.pdbx_strand_id
1 'polypeptide(L)'
;MKNYRAELTGVFGDPVDDNPTGVVEESAFAAKNLNYRYLTIKVLPEDLGKAMDSVKIFGMKGINLTMPHKIKVLPYLDELSPAAEIIGAVNTVIQKEGKLFGENTDGKGFVTALKNSGETLDKKNVTILGAGGAARAIAVECALNGAAHINIINRSIEKGEELASLIQMKTDSSAKYLNWKNNMEIPSDTDILINATSIGFSPNVTDKPDIDYTSITPEMCVCDVIFNPAETIFLKTAAENGAKTITGLGMLVQQAALNFTLWTGVEAPVDVMEDALKKEFE
;
A
#
# COMPACT_ATOMS: atom_id res chain seq x y z
N MET A 1 0.43 -40.57 1.98
CA MET A 1 0.79 -40.24 3.38
C MET A 1 0.28 -38.84 3.65
N LYS A 2 -0.40 -38.62 4.77
CA LYS A 2 -0.93 -37.26 5.12
C LYS A 2 0.25 -36.37 5.51
N ASN A 3 0.38 -35.21 4.84
CA ASN A 3 1.42 -34.22 5.19
C ASN A 3 0.85 -33.27 6.26
N TYR A 4 1.48 -33.24 7.43
CA TYR A 4 1.10 -32.38 8.55
C TYR A 4 1.89 -31.07 8.58
N ARG A 5 2.91 -30.93 7.74
CA ARG A 5 3.73 -29.71 7.66
C ARG A 5 2.97 -28.65 6.85
N ALA A 6 2.64 -27.52 7.48
CA ALA A 6 2.13 -26.35 6.77
C ALA A 6 3.29 -25.56 6.15
N GLU A 7 3.05 -24.92 5.03
CA GLU A 7 3.90 -23.86 4.50
C GLU A 7 3.67 -22.59 5.33
N LEU A 8 4.70 -21.82 5.58
CA LEU A 8 4.64 -20.67 6.48
C LEU A 8 4.78 -19.35 5.70
N THR A 9 3.96 -18.41 6.05
CA THR A 9 4.03 -16.98 5.68
C THR A 9 3.76 -16.14 6.93
N GLY A 10 3.76 -14.82 6.83
CA GLY A 10 3.39 -13.98 7.96
C GLY A 10 3.74 -12.52 7.78
N VAL A 11 3.78 -11.77 8.88
CA VAL A 11 4.20 -10.38 8.93
C VAL A 11 5.14 -10.13 10.11
N PHE A 12 6.19 -9.33 9.87
CA PHE A 12 7.07 -8.76 10.90
C PHE A 12 6.78 -7.28 11.09
N GLY A 13 6.64 -6.84 12.33
CA GLY A 13 6.42 -5.43 12.68
C GLY A 13 6.61 -5.15 14.16
N ASP A 14 6.60 -3.85 14.53
CA ASP A 14 6.57 -3.38 15.90
C ASP A 14 6.00 -1.95 15.98
N PRO A 15 4.72 -1.76 16.39
CA PRO A 15 3.72 -2.79 16.71
C PRO A 15 3.19 -3.54 15.49
N VAL A 16 2.51 -4.67 15.73
CA VAL A 16 1.96 -5.52 14.66
C VAL A 16 0.63 -6.18 15.06
N ASP A 17 0.21 -6.01 16.30
CA ASP A 17 -0.91 -6.74 16.91
C ASP A 17 -2.28 -6.44 16.25
N ASP A 18 -2.42 -5.27 15.62
CA ASP A 18 -3.64 -4.77 14.97
C ASP A 18 -3.62 -4.97 13.43
N ASN A 19 -2.70 -5.79 12.91
CA ASN A 19 -2.56 -6.01 11.48
C ASN A 19 -3.57 -7.03 10.96
N PRO A 20 -4.56 -6.65 10.11
CA PRO A 20 -5.64 -7.53 9.67
C PRO A 20 -5.24 -8.45 8.51
N THR A 21 -4.02 -8.37 7.97
CA THR A 21 -3.60 -9.13 6.79
C THR A 21 -3.73 -10.64 7.02
N GLY A 22 -3.51 -11.12 8.26
CA GLY A 22 -3.67 -12.53 8.59
C GLY A 22 -5.08 -13.07 8.34
N VAL A 23 -6.12 -12.29 8.62
CA VAL A 23 -7.52 -12.67 8.36
C VAL A 23 -7.75 -12.88 6.86
N VAL A 24 -7.22 -11.97 6.04
CA VAL A 24 -7.35 -11.99 4.58
C VAL A 24 -6.62 -13.19 3.97
N GLU A 25 -5.37 -13.41 4.37
CA GLU A 25 -4.51 -14.49 3.84
C GLU A 25 -5.01 -15.88 4.26
N GLU A 26 -5.37 -16.07 5.53
CA GLU A 26 -5.89 -17.35 6.03
C GLU A 26 -7.22 -17.73 5.36
N SER A 27 -8.09 -16.74 5.08
CA SER A 27 -9.32 -16.98 4.33
C SER A 27 -9.05 -17.47 2.91
N ALA A 28 -8.04 -16.88 2.25
CA ALA A 28 -7.61 -17.26 0.91
C ALA A 28 -6.98 -18.67 0.88
N PHE A 29 -6.13 -19.00 1.84
CA PHE A 29 -5.54 -20.34 1.97
C PHE A 29 -6.63 -21.40 2.17
N ALA A 30 -7.61 -21.13 3.02
CA ALA A 30 -8.74 -22.02 3.25
C ALA A 30 -9.59 -22.22 1.98
N ALA A 31 -9.94 -21.15 1.27
CA ALA A 31 -10.72 -21.19 0.04
C ALA A 31 -10.05 -22.01 -1.09
N LYS A 32 -8.71 -21.95 -1.16
CA LYS A 32 -7.92 -22.70 -2.14
C LYS A 32 -7.46 -24.09 -1.64
N ASN A 33 -7.89 -24.50 -0.44
CA ASN A 33 -7.49 -25.78 0.20
C ASN A 33 -5.96 -25.92 0.34
N LEU A 34 -5.25 -24.82 0.59
CA LEU A 34 -3.80 -24.81 0.79
C LEU A 34 -3.46 -25.02 2.26
N ASN A 35 -2.47 -25.90 2.55
CA ASN A 35 -1.99 -26.10 3.90
C ASN A 35 -0.92 -25.06 4.24
N TYR A 36 -1.32 -23.80 4.33
CA TYR A 36 -0.50 -22.65 4.67
C TYR A 36 -0.92 -22.09 6.02
N ARG A 37 -0.04 -21.30 6.65
CA ARG A 37 -0.33 -20.48 7.84
C ARG A 37 0.25 -19.10 7.67
N TYR A 38 -0.50 -18.10 8.13
CA TYR A 38 -0.01 -16.74 8.23
C TYR A 38 0.21 -16.35 9.68
N LEU A 39 1.44 -15.96 10.02
CA LEU A 39 1.85 -15.67 11.40
C LEU A 39 2.05 -14.16 11.58
N THR A 40 1.38 -13.58 12.57
CA THR A 40 1.63 -12.20 13.00
C THR A 40 2.72 -12.23 14.07
N ILE A 41 3.91 -11.68 13.75
CA ILE A 41 5.11 -11.83 14.59
C ILE A 41 5.67 -10.46 14.93
N LYS A 42 5.68 -10.13 16.21
CA LYS A 42 6.39 -8.94 16.70
C LYS A 42 7.90 -9.15 16.58
N VAL A 43 8.57 -8.26 15.87
CA VAL A 43 10.03 -8.23 15.71
C VAL A 43 10.54 -6.84 16.06
N LEU A 44 11.45 -6.77 17.03
CA LEU A 44 12.09 -5.50 17.37
C LEU A 44 13.10 -5.09 16.28
N PRO A 45 13.33 -3.77 16.09
CA PRO A 45 14.25 -3.29 15.04
C PRO A 45 15.67 -3.88 15.09
N GLU A 46 16.18 -4.14 16.28
CA GLU A 46 17.50 -4.74 16.52
C GLU A 46 17.56 -6.24 16.20
N ASP A 47 16.43 -6.93 16.18
CA ASP A 47 16.36 -8.36 15.88
C ASP A 47 15.98 -8.67 14.43
N LEU A 48 15.76 -7.65 13.60
CA LEU A 48 15.32 -7.84 12.21
C LEU A 48 16.24 -8.77 11.41
N GLY A 49 17.55 -8.64 11.55
CA GLY A 49 18.50 -9.51 10.84
C GLY A 49 18.33 -10.99 11.19
N LYS A 50 18.20 -11.31 12.48
CA LYS A 50 17.96 -12.69 12.95
C LYS A 50 16.58 -13.21 12.48
N ALA A 51 15.58 -12.32 12.46
CA ALA A 51 14.25 -12.67 11.95
C ALA A 51 14.29 -12.99 10.45
N MET A 52 15.04 -12.25 9.65
CA MET A 52 15.24 -12.55 8.23
C MET A 52 16.01 -13.86 7.99
N ASP A 53 17.01 -14.17 8.83
CA ASP A 53 17.66 -15.49 8.81
C ASP A 53 16.66 -16.62 9.13
N SER A 54 15.73 -16.37 10.06
CA SER A 54 14.71 -17.34 10.44
C SER A 54 13.73 -17.63 9.28
N VAL A 55 13.46 -16.68 8.40
CA VAL A 55 12.65 -16.91 7.18
C VAL A 55 13.32 -18.03 6.34
N LYS A 56 14.65 -17.96 6.15
CA LYS A 56 15.43 -18.99 5.44
C LYS A 56 15.46 -20.31 6.19
N ILE A 57 15.74 -20.30 7.50
CA ILE A 57 15.89 -21.49 8.35
C ILE A 57 14.58 -22.28 8.43
N PHE A 58 13.44 -21.62 8.62
CA PHE A 58 12.14 -22.28 8.69
C PHE A 58 11.57 -22.65 7.32
N GLY A 59 12.22 -22.22 6.24
CA GLY A 59 11.73 -22.42 4.87
C GLY A 59 10.38 -21.76 4.63
N MET A 60 10.18 -20.56 5.21
CA MET A 60 8.96 -19.79 4.97
C MET A 60 8.87 -19.43 3.48
N LYS A 61 7.67 -19.40 2.92
CA LYS A 61 7.45 -18.96 1.53
C LYS A 61 7.70 -17.47 1.33
N GLY A 62 7.51 -16.72 2.37
CA GLY A 62 7.81 -15.31 2.43
C GLY A 62 7.23 -14.64 3.67
N ILE A 63 7.43 -13.33 3.75
CA ILE A 63 7.02 -12.53 4.90
C ILE A 63 6.63 -11.12 4.45
N ASN A 64 5.55 -10.59 5.00
CA ASN A 64 5.28 -9.16 4.91
C ASN A 64 6.11 -8.38 5.93
N LEU A 65 6.34 -7.14 5.63
CA LEU A 65 6.98 -6.18 6.52
C LEU A 65 6.09 -4.97 6.72
N THR A 66 5.89 -4.58 7.97
CA THR A 66 5.25 -3.32 8.33
C THR A 66 6.22 -2.42 9.10
N MET A 67 5.75 -1.34 9.68
CA MET A 67 6.62 -0.45 10.46
C MET A 67 7.34 -1.19 11.59
N PRO A 68 8.62 -0.89 11.85
CA PRO A 68 9.49 0.07 11.15
C PRO A 68 10.40 -0.60 10.12
N HIS A 69 10.07 -1.80 9.62
CA HIS A 69 10.99 -2.70 8.94
C HIS A 69 11.11 -2.51 7.42
N LYS A 70 10.12 -1.86 6.75
CA LYS A 70 10.06 -1.78 5.28
C LYS A 70 11.34 -1.23 4.60
N ILE A 71 12.05 -0.31 5.26
CA ILE A 71 13.32 0.24 4.78
C ILE A 71 14.50 -0.53 5.37
N LYS A 72 14.42 -0.87 6.67
CA LYS A 72 15.51 -1.52 7.40
C LYS A 72 15.84 -2.92 6.89
N VAL A 73 14.93 -3.56 6.15
CA VAL A 73 15.11 -4.92 5.61
C VAL A 73 16.03 -4.96 4.40
N LEU A 74 16.19 -3.85 3.66
CA LEU A 74 16.92 -3.81 2.40
C LEU A 74 18.31 -4.50 2.44
N PRO A 75 19.15 -4.29 3.49
CA PRO A 75 20.47 -4.93 3.57
C PRO A 75 20.43 -6.46 3.73
N TYR A 76 19.29 -7.05 4.05
CA TYR A 76 19.10 -8.49 4.27
C TYR A 76 18.51 -9.22 3.07
N LEU A 77 18.25 -8.49 1.97
CA LEU A 77 17.64 -9.03 0.75
C LEU A 77 18.70 -9.28 -0.32
N ASP A 78 18.53 -10.37 -1.05
CA ASP A 78 19.45 -10.75 -2.12
C ASP A 78 19.14 -9.98 -3.42
N GLU A 79 17.88 -9.69 -3.70
CA GLU A 79 17.43 -8.99 -4.92
C GLU A 79 16.17 -8.16 -4.63
N LEU A 80 15.95 -7.08 -5.40
CA LEU A 80 14.77 -6.23 -5.33
C LEU A 80 14.05 -6.20 -6.68
N SER A 81 12.73 -6.04 -6.65
CA SER A 81 11.99 -5.68 -7.86
C SER A 81 12.34 -4.25 -8.29
N PRO A 82 12.23 -3.91 -9.61
CA PRO A 82 12.50 -2.56 -10.08
C PRO A 82 11.70 -1.48 -9.34
N ALA A 83 10.44 -1.74 -9.03
CA ALA A 83 9.61 -0.82 -8.27
C ALA A 83 10.10 -0.67 -6.82
N ALA A 84 10.40 -1.77 -6.13
CA ALA A 84 10.93 -1.75 -4.76
C ALA A 84 12.26 -1.01 -4.67
N GLU A 85 13.12 -1.14 -5.69
CA GLU A 85 14.39 -0.40 -5.79
C GLU A 85 14.17 1.11 -5.88
N ILE A 86 13.25 1.56 -6.74
CA ILE A 86 12.89 2.98 -6.88
C ILE A 86 12.24 3.50 -5.59
N ILE A 87 11.28 2.74 -5.03
CA ILE A 87 10.58 3.11 -3.79
C ILE A 87 11.56 3.19 -2.61
N GLY A 88 12.59 2.33 -2.59
CA GLY A 88 13.53 2.22 -1.47
C GLY A 88 12.89 1.61 -0.22
N ALA A 89 11.84 0.80 -0.39
CA ALA A 89 11.15 0.09 0.69
C ALA A 89 10.50 -1.20 0.18
N VAL A 90 10.48 -2.21 1.04
CA VAL A 90 9.91 -3.53 0.78
C VAL A 90 8.83 -3.81 1.83
N ASN A 91 7.63 -4.18 1.40
CA ASN A 91 6.57 -4.67 2.29
C ASN A 91 6.33 -6.18 2.14
N THR A 92 6.94 -6.82 1.14
CA THR A 92 6.74 -8.24 0.85
C THR A 92 8.07 -8.87 0.45
N VAL A 93 8.43 -9.94 1.14
CA VAL A 93 9.61 -10.77 0.82
C VAL A 93 9.14 -12.13 0.34
N ILE A 94 9.74 -12.60 -0.74
CA ILE A 94 9.55 -13.95 -1.28
C ILE A 94 10.83 -14.74 -1.04
N GLN A 95 10.72 -15.92 -0.43
CA GLN A 95 11.85 -16.84 -0.32
C GLN A 95 11.77 -17.87 -1.44
N LYS A 96 12.82 -17.93 -2.26
CA LYS A 96 12.96 -18.90 -3.34
C LYS A 96 14.40 -19.37 -3.45
N GLU A 97 14.62 -20.69 -3.44
CA GLU A 97 15.95 -21.31 -3.59
C GLU A 97 17.00 -20.76 -2.61
N GLY A 98 16.59 -20.46 -1.38
CA GLY A 98 17.48 -19.94 -0.33
C GLY A 98 17.77 -18.44 -0.43
N LYS A 99 17.26 -17.75 -1.45
CA LYS A 99 17.37 -16.29 -1.63
C LYS A 99 16.09 -15.57 -1.18
N LEU A 100 16.24 -14.32 -0.77
CA LEU A 100 15.18 -13.40 -0.38
C LEU A 100 15.01 -12.29 -1.41
N PHE A 101 13.85 -12.27 -2.06
CA PHE A 101 13.48 -11.27 -3.06
C PHE A 101 12.52 -10.26 -2.42
N GLY A 102 12.85 -8.98 -2.52
CA GLY A 102 12.03 -7.90 -2.01
C GLY A 102 11.11 -7.31 -3.06
N GLU A 103 9.84 -7.15 -2.71
CA GLU A 103 8.81 -6.50 -3.53
C GLU A 103 8.10 -5.42 -2.72
N ASN A 104 7.49 -4.44 -3.41
CA ASN A 104 6.55 -3.53 -2.81
C ASN A 104 5.18 -3.71 -3.46
N THR A 105 4.27 -4.34 -2.72
CA THR A 105 2.90 -4.60 -3.17
C THR A 105 1.90 -3.52 -2.75
N ASP A 106 2.27 -2.55 -1.90
CA ASP A 106 1.39 -1.46 -1.46
C ASP A 106 0.94 -0.61 -2.66
N GLY A 107 1.90 -0.04 -3.41
CA GLY A 107 1.58 0.78 -4.56
C GLY A 107 0.89 0.00 -5.68
N LYS A 108 1.33 -1.24 -5.94
CA LYS A 108 0.69 -2.14 -6.91
C LYS A 108 -0.75 -2.47 -6.53
N GLY A 109 -1.01 -2.71 -5.23
CA GLY A 109 -2.35 -2.94 -4.71
C GLY A 109 -3.26 -1.74 -4.93
N PHE A 110 -2.77 -0.53 -4.67
CA PHE A 110 -3.49 0.71 -4.95
C PHE A 110 -3.84 0.83 -6.45
N VAL A 111 -2.85 0.69 -7.33
CA VAL A 111 -3.07 0.80 -8.79
C VAL A 111 -4.04 -0.27 -9.30
N THR A 112 -3.98 -1.48 -8.75
CA THR A 112 -4.92 -2.55 -9.11
C THR A 112 -6.34 -2.22 -8.66
N ALA A 113 -6.52 -1.72 -7.44
CA ALA A 113 -7.82 -1.29 -6.94
C ALA A 113 -8.41 -0.14 -7.76
N LEU A 114 -7.57 0.82 -8.15
CA LEU A 114 -7.96 1.93 -9.02
C LEU A 114 -8.45 1.42 -10.38
N LYS A 115 -7.70 0.53 -11.04
CA LYS A 115 -8.07 -0.08 -12.32
C LYS A 115 -9.36 -0.91 -12.24
N ASN A 116 -9.53 -1.66 -11.16
CA ASN A 116 -10.76 -2.45 -10.92
C ASN A 116 -11.99 -1.55 -10.73
N SER A 117 -11.80 -0.32 -10.30
CA SER A 117 -12.87 0.70 -10.21
C SER A 117 -13.16 1.39 -11.55
N GLY A 118 -12.50 0.97 -12.64
CA GLY A 118 -12.69 1.51 -13.99
C GLY A 118 -11.89 2.77 -14.29
N GLU A 119 -10.91 3.13 -13.42
CA GLU A 119 -10.02 4.28 -13.65
C GLU A 119 -8.72 3.86 -14.34
N THR A 120 -8.10 4.82 -15.01
CA THR A 120 -6.78 4.66 -15.64
C THR A 120 -5.80 5.71 -15.15
N LEU A 121 -4.52 5.39 -15.16
CA LEU A 121 -3.44 6.34 -14.87
C LEU A 121 -2.81 6.91 -16.15
N ASP A 122 -3.08 6.30 -17.30
CA ASP A 122 -2.45 6.74 -18.56
C ASP A 122 -2.75 8.21 -18.84
N LYS A 123 -1.70 9.02 -18.91
CA LYS A 123 -1.71 10.48 -19.13
C LYS A 123 -2.47 11.30 -18.10
N LYS A 124 -2.74 10.74 -16.90
CA LYS A 124 -3.47 11.43 -15.83
C LYS A 124 -2.56 12.31 -14.98
N ASN A 125 -3.13 13.40 -14.45
CA ASN A 125 -2.54 14.25 -13.44
C ASN A 125 -2.99 13.75 -12.06
N VAL A 126 -2.04 13.31 -11.26
CA VAL A 126 -2.28 12.74 -9.92
C VAL A 126 -1.83 13.72 -8.86
N THR A 127 -2.68 13.99 -7.88
CA THR A 127 -2.32 14.81 -6.70
C THR A 127 -2.35 13.92 -5.46
N ILE A 128 -1.22 13.86 -4.73
CA ILE A 128 -1.05 13.00 -3.57
C ILE A 128 -0.85 13.87 -2.32
N LEU A 129 -1.71 13.69 -1.34
CA LEU A 129 -1.58 14.27 -0.01
C LEU A 129 -0.69 13.37 0.84
N GLY A 130 0.49 13.88 1.22
CA GLY A 130 1.49 13.15 1.99
C GLY A 130 2.74 12.78 1.19
N ALA A 131 3.84 12.49 1.95
CA ALA A 131 5.11 12.01 1.41
C ALA A 131 5.72 10.93 2.35
N GLY A 132 4.86 10.12 2.98
CA GLY A 132 5.26 8.97 3.79
C GLY A 132 5.48 7.72 2.93
N GLY A 133 5.67 6.56 3.58
CA GLY A 133 5.96 5.30 2.89
C GLY A 133 4.86 4.87 1.91
N ALA A 134 3.58 4.99 2.28
CA ALA A 134 2.46 4.70 1.38
C ALA A 134 2.42 5.67 0.21
N ALA A 135 2.53 6.99 0.46
CA ALA A 135 2.58 8.01 -0.58
C ALA A 135 3.70 7.75 -1.59
N ARG A 136 4.90 7.36 -1.09
CA ARG A 136 6.07 7.05 -1.92
C ARG A 136 5.80 5.83 -2.83
N ALA A 137 5.25 4.75 -2.26
CA ALA A 137 4.91 3.55 -3.02
C ALA A 137 3.86 3.83 -4.10
N ILE A 138 2.80 4.56 -3.74
CA ILE A 138 1.72 4.93 -4.65
C ILE A 138 2.22 5.87 -5.75
N ALA A 139 3.00 6.90 -5.41
CA ALA A 139 3.53 7.85 -6.39
C ALA A 139 4.40 7.16 -7.43
N VAL A 140 5.31 6.27 -7.00
CA VAL A 140 6.16 5.48 -7.91
C VAL A 140 5.31 4.59 -8.81
N GLU A 141 4.36 3.85 -8.27
CA GLU A 141 3.53 2.96 -9.08
C GLU A 141 2.57 3.74 -9.99
N CYS A 142 2.05 4.90 -9.59
CA CYS A 142 1.29 5.77 -10.49
C CYS A 142 2.14 6.22 -11.68
N ALA A 143 3.40 6.64 -11.42
CA ALA A 143 4.33 7.02 -12.48
C ALA A 143 4.65 5.86 -13.41
N LEU A 144 4.98 4.67 -12.88
CA LEU A 144 5.28 3.47 -13.67
C LEU A 144 4.06 2.97 -14.47
N ASN A 145 2.85 3.38 -14.10
CA ASN A 145 1.61 3.05 -14.82
C ASN A 145 1.10 4.19 -15.71
N GLY A 146 1.94 5.17 -16.05
CA GLY A 146 1.69 6.15 -17.11
C GLY A 146 1.08 7.47 -16.66
N ALA A 147 1.06 7.80 -15.36
CA ALA A 147 0.68 9.12 -14.92
C ALA A 147 1.58 10.19 -15.56
N ALA A 148 1.00 11.23 -16.16
CA ALA A 148 1.75 12.26 -16.84
C ALA A 148 2.43 13.22 -15.87
N HIS A 149 1.71 13.59 -14.80
CA HIS A 149 2.19 14.52 -13.80
C HIS A 149 1.75 14.11 -12.40
N ILE A 150 2.64 14.28 -11.41
CA ILE A 150 2.36 13.97 -10.01
C ILE A 150 2.64 15.19 -9.13
N ASN A 151 1.61 15.74 -8.50
CA ASN A 151 1.72 16.74 -7.47
C ASN A 151 1.87 16.06 -6.10
N ILE A 152 2.88 16.44 -5.33
CA ILE A 152 3.09 15.98 -3.96
C ILE A 152 2.78 17.13 -3.01
N ILE A 153 1.66 17.06 -2.31
CA ILE A 153 1.27 18.04 -1.29
C ILE A 153 1.70 17.50 0.08
N ASN A 154 2.67 18.16 0.74
CA ASN A 154 3.17 17.68 2.02
C ASN A 154 3.62 18.86 2.93
N ARG A 155 3.51 18.66 4.26
CA ARG A 155 3.93 19.66 5.27
C ARG A 155 5.44 19.75 5.39
N SER A 156 6.17 18.64 5.31
CA SER A 156 7.65 18.63 5.30
C SER A 156 8.12 18.91 3.89
N ILE A 157 8.80 20.04 3.71
CA ILE A 157 9.39 20.46 2.43
C ILE A 157 10.38 19.40 1.95
N GLU A 158 11.32 19.02 2.81
CA GLU A 158 12.37 18.04 2.51
C GLU A 158 11.82 16.72 1.94
N LYS A 159 10.84 16.12 2.63
CA LYS A 159 10.23 14.84 2.18
C LYS A 159 9.44 15.00 0.88
N GLY A 160 8.74 16.13 0.73
CA GLY A 160 7.98 16.40 -0.49
C GLY A 160 8.86 16.61 -1.72
N GLU A 161 9.92 17.41 -1.58
CA GLU A 161 10.90 17.65 -2.64
C GLU A 161 11.70 16.39 -2.98
N GLU A 162 12.10 15.59 -1.97
CA GLU A 162 12.76 14.31 -2.18
C GLU A 162 11.89 13.37 -3.03
N LEU A 163 10.60 13.23 -2.69
CA LEU A 163 9.70 12.37 -3.43
C LEU A 163 9.45 12.87 -4.86
N ALA A 164 9.21 14.16 -5.04
CA ALA A 164 9.04 14.74 -6.38
C ALA A 164 10.31 14.56 -7.25
N SER A 165 11.48 14.80 -6.68
CA SER A 165 12.77 14.59 -7.35
C SER A 165 13.00 13.11 -7.71
N LEU A 166 12.64 12.20 -6.83
CA LEU A 166 12.72 10.76 -7.09
C LEU A 166 11.90 10.37 -8.33
N ILE A 167 10.64 10.82 -8.40
CA ILE A 167 9.76 10.54 -9.55
C ILE A 167 10.38 11.09 -10.84
N GLN A 168 10.81 12.35 -10.84
CA GLN A 168 11.43 12.98 -12.02
C GLN A 168 12.70 12.26 -12.49
N MET A 169 13.54 11.77 -11.57
CA MET A 169 14.80 11.13 -11.92
C MET A 169 14.66 9.65 -12.32
N LYS A 170 13.64 8.95 -11.85
CA LYS A 170 13.53 7.49 -11.96
C LYS A 170 12.37 7.01 -12.83
N THR A 171 11.54 7.92 -13.32
CA THR A 171 10.36 7.59 -14.16
C THR A 171 10.20 8.59 -15.29
N ASP A 172 9.29 8.33 -16.21
CA ASP A 172 8.96 9.24 -17.32
C ASP A 172 7.93 10.32 -16.90
N SER A 173 7.39 10.26 -15.69
CA SER A 173 6.42 11.23 -15.18
C SER A 173 7.12 12.52 -14.73
N SER A 174 6.51 13.66 -15.02
CA SER A 174 6.88 14.90 -14.33
C SER A 174 6.31 14.93 -12.91
N ALA A 175 6.98 15.61 -11.98
CA ALA A 175 6.48 15.77 -10.63
C ALA A 175 6.85 17.10 -10.03
N LYS A 176 6.04 17.62 -9.12
CA LYS A 176 6.39 18.80 -8.34
C LYS A 176 5.92 18.67 -6.89
N TYR A 177 6.65 19.29 -6.00
CA TYR A 177 6.24 19.49 -4.62
C TYR A 177 5.41 20.78 -4.48
N LEU A 178 4.35 20.69 -3.67
CA LEU A 178 3.52 21.82 -3.24
C LEU A 178 3.48 21.85 -1.71
N ASN A 179 3.83 23.01 -1.14
CA ASN A 179 3.82 23.17 0.31
C ASN A 179 2.38 23.16 0.84
N TRP A 180 2.07 22.19 1.72
CA TRP A 180 0.74 22.10 2.33
C TRP A 180 0.50 23.25 3.30
N LYS A 181 -0.36 24.16 2.93
CA LYS A 181 -0.84 25.29 3.74
C LYS A 181 -2.26 25.01 4.21
N ASN A 182 -2.73 25.79 5.19
CA ASN A 182 -4.11 25.72 5.62
C ASN A 182 -5.06 26.01 4.44
N ASN A 183 -6.16 25.26 4.41
CA ASN A 183 -7.17 25.32 3.35
C ASN A 183 -6.54 25.25 1.94
N MET A 184 -5.67 24.23 1.73
CA MET A 184 -4.91 24.06 0.50
C MET A 184 -5.83 23.78 -0.69
N GLU A 185 -5.83 24.65 -1.70
CA GLU A 185 -6.53 24.45 -2.96
C GLU A 185 -5.88 23.29 -3.75
N ILE A 186 -6.70 22.35 -4.23
CA ILE A 186 -6.24 21.26 -5.10
C ILE A 186 -6.04 21.80 -6.51
N PRO A 187 -4.90 21.49 -7.18
CA PRO A 187 -4.67 21.95 -8.56
C PRO A 187 -5.83 21.57 -9.48
N SER A 188 -6.32 22.54 -10.23
CA SER A 188 -7.54 22.41 -11.07
C SER A 188 -7.40 21.40 -12.22
N ASP A 189 -6.17 21.02 -12.56
CA ASP A 189 -5.85 20.00 -13.55
C ASP A 189 -5.74 18.59 -12.96
N THR A 190 -6.10 18.39 -11.69
CA THR A 190 -6.06 17.09 -11.01
C THR A 190 -7.16 16.16 -11.54
N ASP A 191 -6.78 15.01 -12.07
CA ASP A 191 -7.71 13.93 -12.42
C ASP A 191 -7.97 12.99 -11.23
N ILE A 192 -6.91 12.68 -10.46
CA ILE A 192 -6.97 11.73 -9.34
C ILE A 192 -6.34 12.38 -8.10
N LEU A 193 -7.15 12.52 -7.04
CA LEU A 193 -6.71 13.03 -5.73
C LEU A 193 -6.61 11.88 -4.74
N ILE A 194 -5.45 11.73 -4.07
CA ILE A 194 -5.18 10.61 -3.18
C ILE A 194 -4.79 11.11 -1.79
N ASN A 195 -5.56 10.75 -0.76
CA ASN A 195 -5.11 10.90 0.62
C ASN A 195 -4.22 9.72 1.00
N ALA A 196 -2.90 9.94 1.05
CA ALA A 196 -1.91 8.96 1.49
C ALA A 196 -1.30 9.33 2.85
N THR A 197 -2.09 10.00 3.70
CA THR A 197 -1.77 10.33 5.10
C THR A 197 -2.55 9.46 6.06
N SER A 198 -2.26 9.59 7.36
CA SER A 198 -3.06 8.98 8.44
C SER A 198 -4.20 9.89 8.94
N ILE A 199 -4.48 11.01 8.29
CA ILE A 199 -5.53 11.96 8.73
C ILE A 199 -6.89 11.35 8.42
N GLY A 200 -7.65 11.06 9.47
CA GLY A 200 -8.95 10.36 9.39
C GLY A 200 -8.88 8.86 9.71
N PHE A 201 -7.68 8.32 10.01
CA PHE A 201 -7.52 6.93 10.47
C PHE A 201 -7.94 6.79 11.94
N SER A 202 -8.49 5.64 12.30
CA SER A 202 -8.85 5.31 13.68
C SER A 202 -7.64 5.51 14.64
N PRO A 203 -7.83 6.11 15.84
CA PRO A 203 -9.10 6.51 16.45
C PRO A 203 -9.62 7.90 16.02
N ASN A 204 -8.86 8.69 15.24
CA ASN A 204 -9.20 10.07 14.89
C ASN A 204 -10.08 10.14 13.63
N VAL A 205 -11.17 9.37 13.63
CA VAL A 205 -12.04 9.17 12.44
C VAL A 205 -12.82 10.41 11.99
N THR A 206 -12.86 11.45 12.83
CA THR A 206 -13.51 12.74 12.52
C THR A 206 -12.61 13.72 11.80
N ASP A 207 -11.30 13.43 11.76
CA ASP A 207 -10.34 14.29 11.09
C ASP A 207 -10.42 14.13 9.57
N LYS A 208 -10.08 15.19 8.86
CA LYS A 208 -9.94 15.17 7.40
C LYS A 208 -8.80 16.08 6.97
N PRO A 209 -8.15 15.84 5.80
CA PRO A 209 -7.13 16.72 5.26
C PRO A 209 -7.59 18.18 5.21
N ASP A 210 -6.72 19.10 5.62
CA ASP A 210 -7.00 20.55 5.60
C ASP A 210 -6.77 21.10 4.18
N ILE A 211 -7.78 20.91 3.33
CA ILE A 211 -7.80 21.35 1.93
C ILE A 211 -9.08 22.15 1.66
N ASP A 212 -9.07 22.95 0.61
CA ASP A 212 -10.29 23.56 0.10
C ASP A 212 -11.12 22.52 -0.66
N TYR A 213 -12.12 21.99 0.00
CA TYR A 213 -13.01 20.99 -0.58
C TYR A 213 -13.84 21.51 -1.76
N THR A 214 -14.02 22.85 -1.90
CA THR A 214 -14.72 23.43 -3.06
C THR A 214 -13.89 23.33 -4.35
N SER A 215 -12.59 23.05 -4.24
CA SER A 215 -11.71 22.78 -5.39
C SER A 215 -11.85 21.33 -5.93
N ILE A 216 -12.55 20.45 -5.23
CA ILE A 216 -12.86 19.08 -5.71
C ILE A 216 -14.04 19.16 -6.65
N THR A 217 -13.88 18.64 -7.87
CA THR A 217 -14.90 18.67 -8.93
C THR A 217 -15.45 17.27 -9.25
N PRO A 218 -16.64 17.17 -9.89
CA PRO A 218 -17.23 15.88 -10.29
C PRO A 218 -16.38 15.06 -11.26
N GLU A 219 -15.44 15.69 -11.96
CA GLU A 219 -14.53 15.03 -12.90
C GLU A 219 -13.36 14.32 -12.21
N MET A 220 -13.11 14.66 -10.95
CA MET A 220 -12.03 14.04 -10.16
C MET A 220 -12.44 12.67 -9.64
N CYS A 221 -11.48 11.74 -9.62
CA CYS A 221 -11.54 10.53 -8.81
C CYS A 221 -10.78 10.76 -7.50
N VAL A 222 -11.46 10.62 -6.36
CA VAL A 222 -10.88 10.86 -5.03
C VAL A 222 -10.68 9.54 -4.29
N CYS A 223 -9.43 9.25 -3.92
CA CYS A 223 -9.03 7.99 -3.30
C CYS A 223 -8.50 8.21 -1.88
N ASP A 224 -8.77 7.27 -0.99
CA ASP A 224 -8.17 7.23 0.33
C ASP A 224 -7.41 5.91 0.53
N VAL A 225 -6.26 5.94 1.21
CA VAL A 225 -5.54 4.71 1.60
C VAL A 225 -6.00 4.19 2.96
N ILE A 226 -6.83 4.96 3.66
CA ILE A 226 -7.39 4.59 4.96
C ILE A 226 -8.46 3.51 4.74
N PHE A 227 -8.35 2.43 5.50
CA PHE A 227 -9.27 1.30 5.47
C PHE A 227 -10.16 1.20 6.74
N ASN A 228 -9.81 1.92 7.80
CA ASN A 228 -10.58 1.98 9.05
C ASN A 228 -10.67 3.44 9.55
N PRO A 229 -11.84 4.12 9.41
CA PRO A 229 -13.10 3.59 8.86
C PRO A 229 -13.01 3.33 7.36
N ALA A 230 -13.87 2.46 6.85
CA ALA A 230 -13.94 2.17 5.41
C ALA A 230 -14.31 3.40 4.58
N GLU A 231 -15.13 4.27 5.13
CA GLU A 231 -15.55 5.53 4.50
C GLU A 231 -15.20 6.73 5.41
N THR A 232 -14.11 7.43 5.06
CA THR A 232 -13.62 8.59 5.82
C THR A 232 -14.46 9.83 5.58
N ILE A 233 -14.35 10.82 6.47
CA ILE A 233 -14.98 12.16 6.27
C ILE A 233 -14.43 12.83 5.00
N PHE A 234 -13.17 12.59 4.65
CA PHE A 234 -12.56 13.05 3.41
C PHE A 234 -13.34 12.55 2.18
N LEU A 235 -13.58 11.24 2.07
CA LEU A 235 -14.33 10.65 0.96
C LEU A 235 -15.80 11.09 0.94
N LYS A 236 -16.45 11.16 2.10
CA LYS A 236 -17.84 11.67 2.20
C LYS A 236 -17.96 13.07 1.66
N THR A 237 -17.07 13.99 2.09
CA THR A 237 -17.08 15.38 1.63
C THR A 237 -16.77 15.47 0.13
N ALA A 238 -15.88 14.64 -0.40
CA ALA A 238 -15.61 14.59 -1.84
C ALA A 238 -16.83 14.10 -2.65
N ALA A 239 -17.54 13.08 -2.15
CA ALA A 239 -18.78 12.59 -2.77
C ALA A 239 -19.90 13.62 -2.76
N GLU A 240 -20.03 14.43 -1.70
CA GLU A 240 -20.97 15.55 -1.63
C GLU A 240 -20.71 16.61 -2.72
N ASN A 241 -19.46 16.77 -3.16
CA ASN A 241 -19.06 17.61 -4.30
C ASN A 241 -19.21 16.90 -5.66
N GLY A 242 -19.75 15.69 -5.68
CA GLY A 242 -20.03 14.93 -6.90
C GLY A 242 -18.86 14.10 -7.42
N ALA A 243 -17.72 14.08 -6.75
CA ALA A 243 -16.55 13.30 -7.17
C ALA A 243 -16.80 11.80 -6.99
N LYS A 244 -16.23 10.98 -7.88
CA LYS A 244 -16.15 9.54 -7.69
C LYS A 244 -15.17 9.22 -6.56
N THR A 245 -15.54 8.31 -5.66
CA THR A 245 -14.69 7.96 -4.50
C THR A 245 -14.26 6.51 -4.51
N ILE A 246 -13.02 6.24 -4.04
CA ILE A 246 -12.44 4.90 -3.89
C ILE A 246 -11.85 4.77 -2.49
N THR A 247 -12.29 3.74 -1.76
CA THR A 247 -11.86 3.47 -0.38
C THR A 247 -10.54 2.71 -0.31
N GLY A 248 -9.86 2.79 0.84
CA GLY A 248 -8.59 2.08 1.09
C GLY A 248 -8.71 0.55 1.22
N LEU A 249 -9.92 0.03 1.41
CA LEU A 249 -10.16 -1.43 1.50
C LEU A 249 -9.65 -2.16 0.25
N GLY A 250 -9.93 -1.60 -0.94
CA GLY A 250 -9.48 -2.18 -2.21
C GLY A 250 -7.95 -2.32 -2.27
N MET A 251 -7.21 -1.29 -1.86
CA MET A 251 -5.75 -1.35 -1.80
C MET A 251 -5.26 -2.47 -0.88
N LEU A 252 -5.85 -2.59 0.32
CA LEU A 252 -5.44 -3.59 1.31
C LEU A 252 -5.71 -5.02 0.81
N VAL A 253 -6.84 -5.26 0.17
CA VAL A 253 -7.17 -6.57 -0.43
C VAL A 253 -6.23 -6.88 -1.59
N GLN A 254 -6.03 -5.95 -2.51
CA GLN A 254 -5.23 -6.19 -3.71
C GLN A 254 -3.74 -6.41 -3.39
N GLN A 255 -3.17 -5.71 -2.40
CA GLN A 255 -1.80 -5.98 -1.96
C GLN A 255 -1.66 -7.39 -1.36
N ALA A 256 -2.65 -7.84 -0.57
CA ALA A 256 -2.66 -9.19 -0.01
C ALA A 256 -2.85 -10.25 -1.11
N ALA A 257 -3.73 -10.02 -2.09
CA ALA A 257 -3.92 -10.91 -3.23
C ALA A 257 -2.62 -11.09 -4.06
N LEU A 258 -1.85 -10.02 -4.21
CA LEU A 258 -0.53 -10.09 -4.84
C LEU A 258 0.45 -10.93 -4.00
N ASN A 259 0.47 -10.74 -2.68
CA ASN A 259 1.32 -11.52 -1.77
C ASN A 259 0.97 -13.00 -1.82
N PHE A 260 -0.32 -13.33 -1.71
CA PHE A 260 -0.82 -14.69 -1.84
C PHE A 260 -0.31 -15.35 -3.12
N THR A 261 -0.47 -14.66 -4.26
CA THR A 261 -0.05 -15.18 -5.57
C THR A 261 1.46 -15.38 -5.66
N LEU A 262 2.25 -14.43 -5.14
CA LEU A 262 3.71 -14.49 -5.10
C LEU A 262 4.22 -15.68 -4.27
N TRP A 263 3.57 -15.99 -3.14
CA TRP A 263 3.99 -17.06 -2.23
C TRP A 263 3.49 -18.45 -2.64
N THR A 264 2.30 -18.51 -3.23
CA THR A 264 1.65 -19.81 -3.52
C THR A 264 1.77 -20.24 -4.98
N GLY A 265 1.96 -19.29 -5.91
CA GLY A 265 1.85 -19.52 -7.34
C GLY A 265 0.41 -19.77 -7.82
N VAL A 266 -0.59 -19.58 -6.95
CA VAL A 266 -2.01 -19.78 -7.24
C VAL A 266 -2.70 -18.42 -7.35
N GLU A 267 -3.69 -18.29 -8.21
CA GLU A 267 -4.50 -17.08 -8.32
C GLU A 267 -5.31 -16.84 -7.04
N ALA A 268 -5.21 -15.63 -6.49
CA ALA A 268 -5.87 -15.25 -5.25
C ALA A 268 -7.39 -15.21 -5.40
N PRO A 269 -8.16 -15.73 -4.43
CA PRO A 269 -9.62 -15.63 -4.40
C PRO A 269 -10.04 -14.25 -3.84
N VAL A 270 -9.90 -13.20 -4.65
CA VAL A 270 -10.05 -11.79 -4.24
C VAL A 270 -11.39 -11.55 -3.55
N ASP A 271 -12.50 -12.09 -4.08
CA ASP A 271 -13.83 -11.91 -3.49
C ASP A 271 -13.90 -12.45 -2.05
N VAL A 272 -13.28 -13.61 -1.79
CA VAL A 272 -13.22 -14.21 -0.45
C VAL A 272 -12.37 -13.36 0.50
N MET A 273 -11.26 -12.82 -0.01
CA MET A 273 -10.37 -11.94 0.76
C MET A 273 -11.07 -10.63 1.13
N GLU A 274 -11.82 -10.05 0.19
CA GLU A 274 -12.59 -8.83 0.41
C GLU A 274 -13.71 -9.04 1.43
N ASP A 275 -14.47 -10.13 1.32
CA ASP A 275 -15.53 -10.49 2.26
C ASP A 275 -14.99 -10.76 3.67
N ALA A 276 -13.81 -11.38 3.79
CA ALA A 276 -13.17 -11.61 5.07
C ALA A 276 -12.75 -10.30 5.74
N LEU A 277 -12.19 -9.36 4.96
CA LEU A 277 -11.77 -8.06 5.47
C LEU A 277 -12.95 -7.18 5.89
N LYS A 278 -14.05 -7.17 5.10
CA LYS A 278 -15.27 -6.41 5.43
C LYS A 278 -15.84 -6.85 6.77
N LYS A 279 -15.93 -8.16 7.00
CA LYS A 279 -16.45 -8.74 8.27
C LYS A 279 -15.58 -8.39 9.48
N GLU A 280 -14.30 -8.13 9.29
CA GLU A 280 -13.41 -7.73 10.39
C GLU A 280 -13.70 -6.32 10.89
N PHE A 281 -14.27 -5.44 10.04
CA PHE A 281 -14.56 -4.05 10.36
C PHE A 281 -16.06 -3.72 10.52
N GLU A 282 -16.95 -4.72 10.43
CA GLU A 282 -18.38 -4.64 10.80
C GLU A 282 -18.58 -4.79 12.31
#